data_e7b0d172d969e0b1cc63e2a5d593b7cd
#
_entry.id   e7b0d172d969e0b1cc63e2a5d593b7cd
#
_cell.length_a   1.000
_cell.length_b   1.000
_cell.length_c   1.000
_cell.angle_alpha   90.00
_cell.angle_beta   90.00
_cell.angle_gamma   90.00
#
_symmetry.space_group_name_H-M   'P 1'
#
loop_
_entity.id
_entity.type
_entity.pdbx_description
1 polymer ?
#
loop_
_entity_poly.entity_id
_entity_poly.type
_entity_poly.pdbx_seq_one_letter_code
_entity_poly.pdbx_strand_id
1 'polypeptide(L)'
;LRGELERVWDAGTSTDPDGWTSENPARGHCTVAVLLVQDEFGGRILRGLVGGLSHFWNRLPDGSDVDLTRDQFVVWHVTDVEERSREYVLGTAREDGLTTRDRYATIIRRLADLRDVERRPIR
;
A
#
# COMPACT_ATOMS: atom_id res chain seq x y z
N LEU A 1 3.94 -5.00 10.42
CA LEU A 1 3.05 -4.93 9.25
C LEU A 1 3.83 -4.91 7.94
N ARG A 2 4.84 -4.05 7.81
CA ARG A 2 5.61 -3.94 6.56
C ARG A 2 6.23 -5.27 6.12
N GLY A 3 6.89 -5.98 7.03
CA GLY A 3 7.51 -7.26 6.72
C GLY A 3 6.51 -8.30 6.25
N GLU A 4 5.32 -8.31 6.84
CA GLU A 4 4.23 -9.19 6.41
C GLU A 4 3.74 -8.81 5.01
N LEU A 5 3.60 -7.51 4.72
CA LEU A 5 3.14 -7.03 3.41
C LEU A 5 4.12 -7.39 2.30
N GLU A 6 5.41 -7.26 2.55
CA GLU A 6 6.44 -7.64 1.57
C GLU A 6 6.36 -9.12 1.19
N ARG A 7 5.83 -9.96 2.06
CA ARG A 7 5.63 -11.40 1.81
C ARG A 7 4.37 -11.71 1.02
N VAL A 8 3.41 -10.80 0.96
CA VAL A 8 2.12 -11.01 0.27
C VAL A 8 1.96 -10.17 -0.99
N TRP A 9 2.82 -9.19 -1.21
CA TRP A 9 2.86 -8.38 -2.44
C TRP A 9 3.50 -9.17 -3.58
N ASP A 10 2.99 -8.96 -4.80
CA ASP A 10 3.57 -9.49 -6.03
C ASP A 10 3.21 -8.59 -7.22
N ALA A 11 3.62 -9.00 -8.41
CA ALA A 11 3.31 -8.25 -9.63
C ALA A 11 1.80 -8.12 -9.85
N GLY A 12 1.03 -9.16 -9.53
CA GLY A 12 -0.42 -9.16 -9.73
C GLY A 12 -1.16 -8.18 -8.84
N THR A 13 -0.61 -7.84 -7.67
CA THR A 13 -1.22 -6.88 -6.74
C THR A 13 -0.70 -5.45 -6.92
N SER A 14 0.33 -5.24 -7.75
CA SER A 14 0.89 -3.92 -8.04
C SER A 14 0.02 -3.16 -9.06
N THR A 15 0.03 -1.81 -8.99
CA THR A 15 -0.52 -0.96 -10.06
C THR A 15 0.34 -1.00 -11.32
N ASP A 16 1.57 -1.43 -11.19
CA ASP A 16 2.53 -1.55 -12.29
C ASP A 16 3.10 -2.97 -12.32
N PRO A 17 2.30 -3.97 -12.75
CA PRO A 17 2.74 -5.36 -12.72
C PRO A 17 3.97 -5.63 -13.59
N ASP A 18 4.13 -4.93 -14.69
CA ASP A 18 5.27 -5.12 -15.60
C ASP A 18 6.58 -4.56 -15.01
N GLY A 19 6.48 -3.51 -14.20
CA GLY A 19 7.63 -2.88 -13.56
C GLY A 19 7.97 -3.44 -12.18
N TRP A 20 7.09 -4.27 -11.61
CA TRP A 20 7.30 -4.83 -10.27
C TRP A 20 8.42 -5.88 -10.27
N THR A 21 9.29 -5.84 -9.25
CA THR A 21 10.31 -6.86 -9.03
C THR A 21 10.38 -7.21 -7.55
N SER A 22 10.93 -8.37 -7.23
CA SER A 22 11.12 -8.82 -5.85
C SER A 22 12.15 -7.98 -5.08
N GLU A 23 13.02 -7.26 -5.77
CA GLU A 23 13.98 -6.34 -5.17
C GLU A 23 13.35 -5.00 -4.78
N ASN A 24 12.17 -4.67 -5.35
CA ASN A 24 11.41 -3.48 -5.02
C ASN A 24 9.93 -3.84 -4.81
N PRO A 25 9.62 -4.61 -3.75
CA PRO A 25 8.27 -5.16 -3.55
C PRO A 25 7.21 -4.09 -3.28
N ALA A 26 7.62 -2.90 -2.83
CA ALA A 26 6.69 -1.80 -2.57
C ALA A 26 6.15 -1.14 -3.84
N ARG A 27 6.78 -1.34 -4.99
CA ARG A 27 6.40 -0.68 -6.23
C ARG A 27 4.94 -0.95 -6.60
N GLY A 28 4.17 0.13 -6.74
CA GLY A 28 2.76 0.05 -7.11
C GLY A 28 1.81 -0.38 -5.99
N HIS A 29 2.25 -0.39 -4.74
CA HIS A 29 1.46 -0.85 -3.60
C HIS A 29 1.04 0.26 -2.63
N CYS A 30 1.27 1.53 -2.95
CA CYS A 30 0.96 2.62 -2.00
C CYS A 30 -0.53 2.69 -1.64
N THR A 31 -1.44 2.46 -2.58
CA THR A 31 -2.88 2.54 -2.30
C THR A 31 -3.35 1.43 -1.36
N VAL A 32 -2.89 0.19 -1.57
CA VAL A 32 -3.25 -0.92 -0.67
C VAL A 32 -2.58 -0.78 0.69
N ALA A 33 -1.34 -0.29 0.74
CA ALA A 33 -0.62 -0.07 1.99
C ALA A 33 -1.32 0.96 2.87
N VAL A 34 -1.78 2.09 2.33
CA VAL A 34 -2.44 3.13 3.13
C VAL A 34 -3.77 2.66 3.72
N LEU A 35 -4.50 1.80 3.02
CA LEU A 35 -5.73 1.20 3.54
C LEU A 35 -5.45 0.31 4.74
N LEU A 36 -4.41 -0.51 4.65
CA LEU A 36 -4.02 -1.43 5.73
C LEU A 36 -3.49 -0.69 6.96
N VAL A 37 -2.70 0.36 6.76
CA VAL A 37 -2.22 1.21 7.85
C VAL A 37 -3.40 1.89 8.54
N GLN A 38 -4.35 2.41 7.77
CA GLN A 38 -5.55 3.05 8.34
C GLN A 38 -6.40 2.04 9.13
N ASP A 39 -6.54 0.81 8.64
CA ASP A 39 -7.26 -0.26 9.34
C ASP A 39 -6.67 -0.53 10.73
N GLU A 40 -5.34 -0.56 10.81
CA GLU A 40 -4.63 -0.96 12.03
C GLU A 40 -4.40 0.21 13.00
N PHE A 41 -4.10 1.39 12.48
CA PHE A 41 -3.65 2.54 13.29
C PHE A 41 -4.59 3.74 13.23
N GLY A 42 -5.57 3.76 12.35
CA GLY A 42 -6.44 4.92 12.13
C GLY A 42 -5.73 6.04 11.38
N GLY A 43 -6.20 7.27 11.58
CA GLY A 43 -5.60 8.45 10.97
C GLY A 43 -6.13 8.74 9.57
N ARG A 44 -5.34 9.52 8.82
CA ARG A 44 -5.73 10.07 7.53
C ARG A 44 -4.84 9.56 6.41
N ILE A 45 -5.37 9.60 5.18
CA ILE A 45 -4.63 9.26 3.97
C ILE A 45 -4.28 10.55 3.25
N LEU A 46 -3.01 10.70 2.89
CA LEU A 46 -2.48 11.82 2.13
C LEU A 46 -2.05 11.35 0.75
N ARG A 47 -2.23 12.23 -0.22
CA ARG A 47 -1.75 12.04 -1.59
C ARG A 47 -0.88 13.21 -1.97
N GLY A 48 0.24 12.95 -2.62
CA GLY A 48 1.10 13.98 -3.18
C GLY A 48 1.69 13.52 -4.50
N LEU A 49 2.47 14.40 -5.13
CA LEU A 49 3.24 14.05 -6.32
C LEU A 49 4.71 13.88 -5.92
N VAL A 50 5.28 12.73 -6.24
CA VAL A 50 6.69 12.43 -6.05
C VAL A 50 7.32 12.28 -7.43
N GLY A 51 8.14 13.24 -7.82
CA GLY A 51 8.69 13.28 -9.18
C GLY A 51 7.59 13.30 -10.25
N GLY A 52 6.46 13.95 -9.96
CA GLY A 52 5.31 14.01 -10.86
C GLY A 52 4.38 12.80 -10.82
N LEU A 53 4.71 11.76 -10.05
CA LEU A 53 3.89 10.57 -9.90
C LEU A 53 3.02 10.63 -8.65
N SER A 54 1.77 10.21 -8.78
CA SER A 54 0.84 10.14 -7.65
C SER A 54 1.32 9.11 -6.63
N HIS A 55 1.40 9.53 -5.37
CA HIS A 55 1.85 8.68 -4.27
C HIS A 55 0.97 8.91 -3.04
N PHE A 56 0.69 7.85 -2.28
CA PHE A 56 -0.14 7.88 -1.08
C PHE A 56 0.66 7.43 0.13
N TRP A 57 0.41 8.08 1.28
CA TRP A 57 0.94 7.68 2.58
C TRP A 57 -0.05 8.06 3.68
N ASN A 58 0.30 7.77 4.93
CA ASN A 58 -0.62 7.97 6.06
C ASN A 58 -0.10 9.05 7.01
N ARG A 59 -1.04 9.79 7.58
CA ARG A 59 -0.80 10.62 8.77
C ARG A 59 -1.58 10.02 9.92
N LEU A 60 -0.86 9.56 10.95
CA LEU A 60 -1.45 8.93 12.11
C LEU A 60 -2.15 9.95 13.02
N PRO A 61 -3.01 9.50 13.97
CA PRO A 61 -3.70 10.41 14.88
C PRO A 61 -2.78 11.31 15.71
N ASP A 62 -1.54 10.88 15.98
CA ASP A 62 -0.54 11.65 16.71
C ASP A 62 0.17 12.71 15.85
N GLY A 63 -0.16 12.80 14.56
CA GLY A 63 0.44 13.75 13.62
C GLY A 63 1.67 13.25 12.89
N SER A 64 2.19 12.06 13.21
CA SER A 64 3.34 11.48 12.52
C SER A 64 2.93 10.89 11.17
N ASP A 65 3.84 10.94 10.20
CA ASP A 65 3.64 10.34 8.89
C ASP A 65 4.25 8.94 8.85
N VAL A 66 3.53 8.01 8.22
CA VAL A 66 3.99 6.64 7.95
C VAL A 66 3.83 6.37 6.46
N ASP A 67 4.89 5.90 5.83
CA ASP A 67 4.90 5.55 4.42
C ASP A 67 5.61 4.21 4.22
N LEU A 68 4.82 3.14 4.16
CA LEU A 68 5.35 1.78 4.03
C LEU A 68 5.91 1.48 2.64
N THR A 69 5.64 2.32 1.66
CA THR A 69 6.07 2.11 0.28
C THR A 69 7.08 3.15 -0.20
N ARG A 70 7.63 3.95 0.72
CA ARG A 70 8.60 4.99 0.37
C ARG A 70 9.83 4.46 -0.36
N ASP A 71 10.25 3.26 -0.05
CA ASP A 71 11.43 2.63 -0.63
C ASP A 71 11.31 2.36 -2.14
N GLN A 72 10.10 2.48 -2.70
CA GLN A 72 9.93 2.38 -4.16
C GLN A 72 10.58 3.55 -4.92
N PHE A 73 10.91 4.65 -4.22
CA PHE A 73 11.49 5.85 -4.80
C PHE A 73 12.96 6.00 -4.43
N VAL A 74 13.79 6.32 -5.43
CA VAL A 74 15.20 6.63 -5.23
C VAL A 74 15.37 8.08 -4.79
N VAL A 75 14.60 9.01 -5.41
CA VAL A 75 14.61 10.44 -5.09
C VAL A 75 13.26 10.82 -4.50
N TRP A 76 13.29 11.57 -3.39
CA TRP A 76 12.08 12.00 -2.70
C TRP A 76 11.94 13.53 -2.77
N HIS A 77 10.98 13.98 -3.56
CA HIS A 77 10.56 15.37 -3.61
C HIS A 77 9.05 15.40 -3.77
N VAL A 78 8.33 15.85 -2.75
CA VAL A 78 6.87 15.83 -2.70
C VAL A 78 6.29 17.20 -2.94
N THR A 79 5.30 17.29 -3.82
CA THR A 79 4.51 18.49 -4.08
C THR A 79 3.02 18.17 -4.05
N ASP A 80 2.20 19.21 -3.95
CA ASP A 80 0.73 19.13 -4.10
C ASP A 80 0.07 18.12 -3.14
N VAL A 81 0.45 18.20 -1.86
CA VAL A 81 -0.08 17.31 -0.82
C VAL A 81 -1.53 17.64 -0.51
N GLU A 82 -2.40 16.66 -0.57
CA GLU A 82 -3.82 16.76 -0.25
C GLU A 82 -4.30 15.52 0.50
N GLU A 83 -5.29 15.70 1.37
CA GLU A 83 -5.97 14.58 1.99
C GLU A 83 -6.91 13.91 1.00
N ARG A 84 -7.00 12.57 1.06
CA ARG A 84 -7.95 11.80 0.26
C ARG A 84 -8.75 10.87 1.15
N SER A 85 -10.03 10.70 0.81
CA SER A 85 -10.90 9.78 1.53
C SER A 85 -10.54 8.32 1.22
N ARG A 86 -10.91 7.43 2.13
CA ARG A 86 -10.79 5.99 1.91
C ARG A 86 -11.52 5.55 0.63
N GLU A 87 -12.71 6.09 0.39
CA GLU A 87 -13.50 5.76 -0.79
C GLU A 87 -12.81 6.18 -2.09
N TYR A 88 -12.15 7.33 -2.09
CA TYR A 88 -11.35 7.75 -3.22
C TYR A 88 -10.26 6.73 -3.54
N VAL A 89 -9.53 6.29 -2.53
CA VAL A 89 -8.42 5.34 -2.68
C VAL A 89 -8.93 3.99 -3.19
N LEU A 90 -10.01 3.48 -2.61
CA LEU A 90 -10.62 2.21 -3.03
C LEU A 90 -11.07 2.22 -4.49
N GLY A 91 -11.48 3.39 -5.00
CA GLY A 91 -11.95 3.55 -6.37
C GLY A 91 -10.85 3.74 -7.40
N THR A 92 -9.59 3.91 -7.00
CA THR A 92 -8.49 4.03 -7.97
C THR A 92 -8.31 2.71 -8.71
N ALA A 93 -7.87 2.79 -9.97
CA ALA A 93 -7.71 1.61 -10.82
C ALA A 93 -6.41 1.68 -11.59
N ARG A 94 -5.86 0.52 -11.93
CA ARG A 94 -4.72 0.43 -12.84
C ARG A 94 -5.23 0.40 -14.30
N GLU A 95 -4.30 0.43 -15.26
CA GLU A 95 -4.62 0.53 -16.69
C GLU A 95 -5.61 -0.53 -17.18
N ASP A 96 -5.51 -1.77 -16.68
CA ASP A 96 -6.40 -2.87 -17.08
C ASP A 96 -7.77 -2.83 -16.42
N GLY A 97 -8.04 -1.82 -15.58
CA GLY A 97 -9.31 -1.64 -14.90
C GLY A 97 -9.43 -2.33 -13.54
N LEU A 98 -8.43 -3.12 -13.13
CA LEU A 98 -8.44 -3.73 -11.79
C LEU A 98 -8.33 -2.64 -10.73
N THR A 99 -9.30 -2.59 -9.82
CA THR A 99 -9.39 -1.53 -8.82
C THR A 99 -8.50 -1.81 -7.60
N THR A 100 -8.20 -0.74 -6.85
CA THR A 100 -7.55 -0.87 -5.55
C THR A 100 -8.39 -1.71 -4.59
N ARG A 101 -9.72 -1.59 -4.65
CA ARG A 101 -10.63 -2.43 -3.85
C ARG A 101 -10.38 -3.92 -4.09
N ASP A 102 -10.24 -4.34 -5.33
CA ASP A 102 -9.99 -5.74 -5.69
C ASP A 102 -8.63 -6.21 -5.20
N ARG A 103 -7.60 -5.39 -5.39
CA ARG A 103 -6.24 -5.70 -4.94
C ARG A 103 -6.14 -5.74 -3.40
N TYR A 104 -6.81 -4.80 -2.74
CA TYR A 104 -6.91 -4.76 -1.29
C TYR A 104 -7.57 -6.03 -0.74
N ALA A 105 -8.67 -6.49 -1.35
CA ALA A 105 -9.33 -7.73 -0.94
C ALA A 105 -8.40 -8.94 -1.06
N THR A 106 -7.61 -9.00 -2.12
CA THR A 106 -6.61 -10.07 -2.32
C THR A 106 -5.54 -10.03 -1.22
N ILE A 107 -5.01 -8.84 -0.91
CA ILE A 107 -3.98 -8.67 0.12
C ILE A 107 -4.53 -9.04 1.50
N ILE A 108 -5.74 -8.60 1.85
CA ILE A 108 -6.39 -8.93 3.12
C ILE A 108 -6.48 -10.45 3.30
N ARG A 109 -6.89 -11.17 2.26
CA ARG A 109 -6.99 -12.62 2.31
C ARG A 109 -5.63 -13.28 2.50
N ARG A 110 -4.62 -12.86 1.74
CA ARG A 110 -3.26 -13.39 1.84
C ARG A 110 -2.65 -13.10 3.22
N LEU A 111 -2.88 -11.91 3.75
CA LEU A 111 -2.38 -11.50 5.06
C LEU A 111 -3.03 -12.33 6.17
N ALA A 112 -4.34 -12.58 6.08
CA ALA A 112 -5.04 -13.43 7.02
C ALA A 112 -4.51 -14.86 7.00
N ASP A 113 -4.27 -15.41 5.82
CA ASP A 113 -3.69 -16.75 5.65
C ASP A 113 -2.27 -16.84 6.22
N LEU A 114 -1.44 -15.82 5.98
CA LEU A 114 -0.09 -15.74 6.51
C LEU A 114 -0.10 -15.73 8.04
N ARG A 115 -0.93 -14.90 8.64
CA ARG A 115 -1.05 -14.78 10.10
C ARG A 115 -1.61 -16.04 10.73
N ASP A 116 -2.52 -16.73 10.05
CA ASP A 116 -3.05 -18.00 10.51
C ASP A 116 -1.97 -19.07 10.56
N VAL A 117 -1.15 -19.18 9.52
CA VAL A 117 -0.02 -20.10 9.48
C VAL A 117 0.97 -19.82 10.61
N GLU A 118 1.30 -18.57 10.86
CA GLU A 118 2.25 -18.15 11.90
C GLU A 118 1.72 -18.44 13.32
N ARG A 119 0.40 -18.53 13.50
CA ARG A 119 -0.22 -18.83 14.81
C ARG A 119 -0.34 -20.30 15.09
N ARG A 120 -0.07 -21.19 14.12
CA ARG A 120 -0.18 -22.62 14.32
C ARG A 120 0.87 -23.11 15.30
N PRO A 121 0.49 -23.96 16.28
CA PRO A 121 1.47 -24.50 17.23
C PRO A 121 2.48 -25.39 16.50
N ILE A 122 3.72 -25.31 16.97
CA ILE A 122 4.80 -26.17 16.51
C ILE A 122 4.55 -27.56 17.09
N ARG A 123 4.59 -28.58 16.26
CA ARG A 123 4.39 -29.97 16.66
C ARG A 123 5.70 -30.75 16.63
#